data_2134558e397ed38153dcde75aba84b8b
#
_entry.id   2134558e397ed38153dcde75aba84b8b
#
_cell.length_a   1.000
_cell.length_b   1.000
_cell.length_c   1.000
_cell.angle_alpha   90.00
_cell.angle_beta   90.00
_cell.angle_gamma   90.00
#
_symmetry.space_group_name_H-M   'P 1'
#
loop_
_entity.id
_entity.type
_entity.pdbx_description
1 polymer ?
#
loop_
_entity_poly.entity_id
_entity_poly.type
_entity_poly.pdbx_seq_one_letter_code
_entity_poly.pdbx_strand_id
1 'polypeptide(L)'
;MKKIVSSIIAVAFLYGCTDEIPMVNLGIDDVYYIARMQKLDLHPALTGEKYEWYVDGTCVSHEKDYIFLAAEEGDYALELKIIDPATPYDFKFDIHVLHEEIEYSPYISKVYEYKPAPGQFINEMPRYEEGDTYESILQKAEESISGTNYIMISLGGYGGYVTFGFDHTVINIPGKKDFRIWGNCFYELLQPDKKGGSAEPGIVMVSYDTNCNGLPDDEWYELAGSEYYSPLTKHSYSLTYFRPDPNRQIVEDEDNSLDDVYYIRWVDNNGIEGYMAKNIFHNQDYFPKWIDSDEITFSGSLLSNNAEDISGNGSYYVLYSFPWGYVDNHPNEYEELNSFDISRAVDADGVHVELPGVDFIRVYTGVNQYCGWLGETSTELSRAQDLHIALPGIPNP
;
A
#
# COMPACT_ATOMS: atom_id res chain seq x y z
N MET A 1 -100.72 29.78 12.21
CA MET A 1 -100.12 28.86 11.24
C MET A 1 -98.73 29.40 10.91
N LYS A 2 -97.71 28.80 11.52
CA LYS A 2 -96.31 29.22 11.31
C LYS A 2 -95.73 28.31 10.19
N LYS A 3 -95.26 28.89 9.11
CA LYS A 3 -94.52 28.21 8.03
C LYS A 3 -93.10 28.02 8.48
N ILE A 4 -92.66 26.78 8.51
CA ILE A 4 -91.26 26.41 8.71
C ILE A 4 -90.64 26.35 7.35
N VAL A 5 -89.61 27.21 7.15
CA VAL A 5 -88.74 27.16 5.97
C VAL A 5 -87.52 26.31 6.32
N SER A 6 -87.42 25.14 5.70
CA SER A 6 -86.27 24.27 5.83
C SER A 6 -85.14 24.73 4.83
N SER A 7 -84.05 25.24 5.39
CA SER A 7 -82.86 25.52 4.60
C SER A 7 -82.01 24.22 4.48
N ILE A 8 -81.81 23.75 3.25
CA ILE A 8 -80.86 22.65 2.91
C ILE A 8 -79.48 23.26 2.81
N ILE A 9 -78.58 22.92 3.71
CA ILE A 9 -77.23 23.23 3.63
C ILE A 9 -76.54 22.11 2.80
N ALA A 10 -76.12 22.41 1.61
CA ALA A 10 -75.27 21.52 0.80
C ALA A 10 -73.86 21.58 1.33
N VAL A 11 -73.38 20.54 1.96
CA VAL A 11 -71.96 20.37 2.31
C VAL A 11 -71.23 19.81 1.08
N ALA A 12 -70.46 20.66 0.42
CA ALA A 12 -69.51 20.23 -0.61
C ALA A 12 -68.32 19.57 0.04
N PHE A 13 -68.21 18.24 -0.08
CA PHE A 13 -66.95 17.53 0.20
C PHE A 13 -65.97 17.87 -0.89
N LEU A 14 -64.98 18.71 -0.59
CA LEU A 14 -63.76 18.83 -1.35
C LEU A 14 -62.93 17.54 -1.05
N TYR A 15 -62.94 16.59 -1.94
CA TYR A 15 -61.91 15.58 -2.01
C TYR A 15 -60.60 16.27 -2.47
N GLY A 16 -59.77 16.62 -1.51
CA GLY A 16 -58.37 16.90 -1.80
C GLY A 16 -57.70 15.58 -2.18
N CYS A 17 -57.35 15.38 -3.41
CA CYS A 17 -56.33 14.41 -3.74
C CYS A 17 -55.04 14.94 -3.10
N THR A 18 -54.66 14.40 -1.96
CA THR A 18 -53.26 14.38 -1.57
C THR A 18 -52.65 13.29 -2.43
N ASP A 19 -52.00 13.67 -3.52
CA ASP A 19 -51.02 12.80 -4.19
C ASP A 19 -49.97 12.52 -3.11
N GLU A 20 -50.09 11.39 -2.42
CA GLU A 20 -48.97 10.86 -1.65
C GLU A 20 -47.86 10.61 -2.65
N ILE A 21 -46.84 11.44 -2.63
CA ILE A 21 -45.62 11.16 -3.35
C ILE A 21 -45.16 9.79 -2.83
N PRO A 22 -45.08 8.75 -3.69
CA PRO A 22 -44.66 7.44 -3.24
C PRO A 22 -43.30 7.61 -2.55
N MET A 23 -43.19 7.19 -1.30
CA MET A 23 -41.89 7.14 -0.61
C MET A 23 -41.00 6.21 -1.38
N VAL A 24 -39.98 6.76 -2.02
CA VAL A 24 -38.99 5.99 -2.77
C VAL A 24 -38.07 5.35 -1.71
N ASN A 25 -38.09 4.02 -1.65
CA ASN A 25 -37.19 3.30 -0.77
C ASN A 25 -35.83 3.19 -1.45
N LEU A 26 -34.83 3.88 -0.91
CA LEU A 26 -33.46 3.87 -1.41
C LEU A 26 -32.70 2.61 -0.98
N GLY A 27 -33.16 1.86 0.03
CA GLY A 27 -32.46 0.72 0.63
C GLY A 27 -31.33 1.14 1.57
N ILE A 28 -31.27 2.41 1.94
CA ILE A 28 -30.30 3.03 2.84
C ILE A 28 -31.08 3.66 3.98
N ASP A 29 -30.59 3.53 5.23
CA ASP A 29 -31.21 4.12 6.41
C ASP A 29 -30.90 5.63 6.50
N ASP A 30 -31.77 6.39 7.14
CA ASP A 30 -31.61 7.85 7.28
C ASP A 30 -30.52 8.23 8.29
N VAL A 31 -30.17 7.34 9.24
CA VAL A 31 -29.19 7.60 10.31
C VAL A 31 -28.37 6.34 10.58
N TYR A 32 -27.06 6.51 10.67
CA TYR A 32 -26.10 5.46 11.02
C TYR A 32 -25.29 5.83 12.26
N TYR A 33 -24.97 4.80 13.05
CA TYR A 33 -24.00 4.85 14.14
C TYR A 33 -22.91 3.83 13.84
N ILE A 34 -21.70 4.29 13.63
CA ILE A 34 -20.56 3.45 13.25
C ILE A 34 -19.35 3.79 14.11
N ALA A 35 -18.57 2.79 14.49
CA ALA A 35 -17.34 3.02 15.23
C ALA A 35 -16.22 3.50 14.28
N ARG A 36 -15.29 4.29 14.81
CA ARG A 36 -14.09 4.72 14.07
C ARG A 36 -13.35 3.53 13.48
N MET A 37 -12.73 3.71 12.32
CA MET A 37 -12.01 2.71 11.50
C MET A 37 -12.87 1.62 10.85
N GLN A 38 -14.20 1.69 11.01
CA GLN A 38 -15.13 0.81 10.29
C GLN A 38 -15.57 1.45 8.96
N LYS A 39 -15.90 0.59 8.01
CA LYS A 39 -16.48 0.95 6.72
C LYS A 39 -17.99 0.80 6.73
N LEU A 40 -18.70 1.78 6.20
CA LEU A 40 -20.14 1.72 5.94
C LEU A 40 -20.32 1.60 4.43
N ASP A 41 -20.78 0.46 4.00
CA ASP A 41 -20.99 0.13 2.59
C ASP A 41 -22.42 0.52 2.18
N LEU A 42 -22.56 1.46 1.24
CA LEU A 42 -23.81 2.08 0.85
C LEU A 42 -24.16 1.71 -0.60
N HIS A 43 -25.23 0.93 -0.77
CA HIS A 43 -25.72 0.44 -2.06
C HIS A 43 -27.12 0.97 -2.36
N PRO A 44 -27.28 2.11 -3.06
CA PRO A 44 -28.60 2.63 -3.42
C PRO A 44 -29.37 1.67 -4.31
N ALA A 45 -30.62 1.35 -3.92
CA ALA A 45 -31.50 0.51 -4.73
C ALA A 45 -31.99 1.21 -6.00
N LEU A 46 -31.94 2.54 -6.05
CA LEU A 46 -32.34 3.33 -7.20
C LEU A 46 -31.24 3.37 -8.27
N THR A 47 -31.68 3.39 -9.52
CA THR A 47 -30.80 3.56 -10.68
C THR A 47 -31.01 4.93 -11.31
N GLY A 48 -29.95 5.59 -11.73
CA GLY A 48 -29.93 6.86 -12.44
C GLY A 48 -28.82 6.90 -13.48
N GLU A 49 -28.71 7.98 -14.24
CA GLU A 49 -27.64 8.17 -15.22
C GLU A 49 -26.31 8.56 -14.59
N LYS A 50 -26.36 9.30 -13.43
CA LYS A 50 -25.18 9.74 -12.69
C LYS A 50 -25.49 9.77 -11.21
N TYR A 51 -24.43 9.62 -10.42
CA TYR A 51 -24.45 9.68 -8.96
C TYR A 51 -23.43 10.70 -8.49
N GLU A 52 -23.74 11.40 -7.40
CA GLU A 52 -22.82 12.29 -6.72
C GLU A 52 -23.03 12.15 -5.22
N TRP A 53 -21.99 11.68 -4.52
CA TRP A 53 -21.95 11.57 -3.07
C TRP A 53 -21.21 12.76 -2.47
N TYR A 54 -21.77 13.32 -1.42
CA TYR A 54 -21.18 14.43 -0.69
C TYR A 54 -21.08 14.09 0.79
N VAL A 55 -19.93 14.41 1.40
CA VAL A 55 -19.73 14.39 2.86
C VAL A 55 -19.49 15.83 3.29
N ASP A 56 -20.32 16.36 4.19
CA ASP A 56 -20.26 17.74 4.68
C ASP A 56 -20.18 18.79 3.54
N GLY A 57 -20.87 18.52 2.44
CA GLY A 57 -20.91 19.37 1.25
C GLY A 57 -19.75 19.25 0.29
N THR A 58 -18.76 18.41 0.57
CA THR A 58 -17.65 18.08 -0.35
C THR A 58 -18.00 16.85 -1.17
N CYS A 59 -17.89 16.91 -2.51
CA CYS A 59 -18.12 15.77 -3.39
C CYS A 59 -16.99 14.75 -3.21
N VAL A 60 -17.34 13.50 -2.85
CA VAL A 60 -16.38 12.44 -2.53
C VAL A 60 -16.43 11.25 -3.49
N SER A 61 -17.55 11.08 -4.25
CA SER A 61 -17.64 9.99 -5.24
C SER A 61 -18.67 10.31 -6.32
N HIS A 62 -18.45 9.75 -7.51
CA HIS A 62 -19.38 9.74 -8.65
C HIS A 62 -19.88 8.33 -8.97
N GLU A 63 -19.50 7.34 -8.21
CA GLU A 63 -19.93 5.96 -8.38
C GLU A 63 -21.32 5.74 -7.79
N LYS A 64 -22.00 4.68 -8.24
CA LYS A 64 -23.31 4.33 -7.68
C LYS A 64 -23.20 3.93 -6.22
N ASP A 65 -22.26 3.05 -5.92
CA ASP A 65 -22.01 2.53 -4.60
C ASP A 65 -20.90 3.36 -3.94
N TYR A 66 -21.01 3.57 -2.64
CA TYR A 66 -20.04 4.39 -1.90
C TYR A 66 -19.70 3.75 -0.55
N ILE A 67 -18.41 3.69 -0.22
CA ILE A 67 -17.92 3.26 1.07
C ILE A 67 -17.51 4.49 1.88
N PHE A 68 -18.26 4.77 2.95
CA PHE A 68 -17.86 5.77 3.93
C PHE A 68 -16.93 5.12 4.96
N LEU A 69 -15.67 5.59 5.04
CA LEU A 69 -14.74 5.21 6.10
C LEU A 69 -14.89 6.17 7.28
N ALA A 70 -15.21 5.61 8.46
CA ALA A 70 -15.32 6.36 9.71
C ALA A 70 -13.92 6.70 10.26
N ALA A 71 -13.29 7.75 9.74
CA ALA A 71 -11.91 8.11 10.09
C ALA A 71 -11.78 8.82 11.44
N GLU A 72 -12.59 9.84 11.70
CA GLU A 72 -12.56 10.64 12.92
C GLU A 72 -13.92 10.63 13.60
N GLU A 73 -13.92 10.71 14.93
CA GLU A 73 -15.17 10.82 15.72
C GLU A 73 -15.90 12.12 15.38
N GLY A 74 -17.20 12.04 15.22
CA GLY A 74 -18.01 13.23 14.91
C GLY A 74 -19.33 12.90 14.21
N ASP A 75 -20.05 13.96 13.86
CA ASP A 75 -21.30 13.91 13.13
C ASP A 75 -21.04 14.37 11.69
N TYR A 76 -21.44 13.56 10.72
CA TYR A 76 -21.26 13.81 9.30
C TYR A 76 -22.60 13.86 8.58
N ALA A 77 -22.79 14.85 7.73
CA ALA A 77 -23.93 14.96 6.83
C ALA A 77 -23.56 14.35 5.47
N LEU A 78 -24.18 13.23 5.13
CA LEU A 78 -24.01 12.57 3.84
C LEU A 78 -25.18 12.93 2.92
N GLU A 79 -24.89 13.28 1.67
CA GLU A 79 -25.88 13.60 0.65
C GLU A 79 -25.61 12.75 -0.61
N LEU A 80 -26.67 12.11 -1.14
CA LEU A 80 -26.62 11.43 -2.42
C LEU A 80 -27.53 12.12 -3.43
N LYS A 81 -26.98 12.59 -4.54
CA LYS A 81 -27.73 13.07 -5.69
C LYS A 81 -27.74 12.01 -6.78
N ILE A 82 -28.95 11.60 -7.18
CA ILE A 82 -29.14 10.72 -8.33
C ILE A 82 -29.70 11.59 -9.46
N ILE A 83 -28.90 11.76 -10.50
CA ILE A 83 -29.25 12.57 -11.67
C ILE A 83 -29.93 11.67 -12.68
N ASP A 84 -31.20 11.93 -12.91
CA ASP A 84 -32.03 11.28 -13.92
C ASP A 84 -32.79 12.37 -14.69
N PRO A 85 -32.85 12.31 -16.03
CA PRO A 85 -33.53 13.33 -16.83
C PRO A 85 -35.04 13.46 -16.55
N ALA A 86 -35.66 12.38 -16.08
CA ALA A 86 -37.09 12.36 -15.79
C ALA A 86 -37.39 12.82 -14.35
N THR A 87 -36.56 12.38 -13.38
CA THR A 87 -36.82 12.67 -11.94
C THR A 87 -35.49 12.66 -11.19
N PRO A 88 -34.89 13.83 -10.94
CA PRO A 88 -33.72 13.91 -10.07
C PRO A 88 -34.12 13.64 -8.60
N TYR A 89 -33.25 12.96 -7.87
CA TYR A 89 -33.42 12.69 -6.44
C TYR A 89 -32.27 13.27 -5.64
N ASP A 90 -32.59 13.72 -4.43
CA ASP A 90 -31.66 14.26 -3.45
C ASP A 90 -31.99 13.65 -2.10
N PHE A 91 -31.07 12.85 -1.54
CA PHE A 91 -31.21 12.13 -0.28
C PHE A 91 -30.17 12.60 0.71
N LYS A 92 -30.56 12.69 1.98
CA LYS A 92 -29.66 13.10 3.08
C LYS A 92 -29.71 12.09 4.19
N PHE A 93 -28.54 11.82 4.74
CA PHE A 93 -28.32 10.84 5.81
C PHE A 93 -27.44 11.47 6.88
N ASP A 94 -27.61 11.05 8.11
CA ASP A 94 -26.75 11.44 9.22
C ASP A 94 -25.88 10.24 9.62
N ILE A 95 -24.58 10.44 9.72
CA ILE A 95 -23.63 9.42 10.21
C ILE A 95 -22.99 9.94 11.49
N HIS A 96 -23.13 9.17 12.56
CA HIS A 96 -22.50 9.42 13.85
C HIS A 96 -21.33 8.45 14.02
N VAL A 97 -20.11 8.96 13.89
CA VAL A 97 -18.89 8.18 14.15
C VAL A 97 -18.57 8.23 15.63
N LEU A 98 -18.60 7.07 16.25
CA LEU A 98 -18.34 6.86 17.67
C LEU A 98 -16.91 6.40 17.90
N HIS A 99 -16.44 6.56 19.14
CA HIS A 99 -15.17 5.96 19.55
C HIS A 99 -15.20 4.43 19.32
N GLU A 100 -14.08 3.86 18.88
CA GLU A 100 -13.94 2.43 18.70
C GLU A 100 -14.03 1.67 20.04
N GLU A 101 -14.83 0.63 20.10
CA GLU A 101 -14.91 -0.29 21.24
C GLU A 101 -13.87 -1.42 21.16
N ILE A 102 -13.25 -1.60 19.99
CA ILE A 102 -12.23 -2.62 19.72
C ILE A 102 -10.83 -1.99 19.89
N GLU A 103 -9.97 -2.63 20.65
CA GLU A 103 -8.57 -2.24 20.76
C GLU A 103 -7.80 -2.80 19.54
N TYR A 104 -7.60 -1.97 18.54
CA TYR A 104 -6.81 -2.32 17.34
C TYR A 104 -5.32 -2.38 17.63
N SER A 105 -4.63 -3.29 16.94
CA SER A 105 -3.17 -3.39 17.00
C SER A 105 -2.53 -2.33 16.10
N PRO A 106 -1.59 -1.50 16.58
CA PRO A 106 -0.89 -0.56 15.72
C PRO A 106 0.11 -1.23 14.76
N TYR A 107 0.26 -2.55 14.80
CA TYR A 107 1.28 -3.28 14.05
C TYR A 107 0.67 -4.20 13.00
N ILE A 108 1.51 -4.64 12.04
CA ILE A 108 1.14 -5.62 11.02
C ILE A 108 0.42 -6.81 11.68
N SER A 109 -0.76 -7.16 11.16
CA SER A 109 -1.53 -8.31 11.62
C SER A 109 -1.41 -9.50 10.67
N LYS A 110 -1.16 -9.24 9.38
CA LYS A 110 -1.14 -10.29 8.35
C LYS A 110 -0.21 -9.95 7.21
N VAL A 111 0.46 -10.98 6.67
CA VAL A 111 1.17 -10.95 5.40
C VAL A 111 0.38 -11.74 4.35
N TYR A 112 0.01 -11.09 3.28
CA TYR A 112 -0.82 -11.66 2.20
C TYR A 112 0.02 -12.30 1.10
N GLU A 113 1.17 -11.68 0.78
CA GLU A 113 2.10 -12.15 -0.24
C GLU A 113 3.54 -11.87 0.18
N TYR A 114 4.43 -12.80 -0.10
CA TYR A 114 5.87 -12.60 0.00
C TYR A 114 6.52 -13.24 -1.23
N LYS A 115 6.94 -12.39 -2.16
CA LYS A 115 7.55 -12.79 -3.43
C LYS A 115 8.87 -12.04 -3.61
N PRO A 116 9.95 -12.48 -2.94
CA PRO A 116 11.24 -11.84 -3.11
C PRO A 116 11.84 -12.15 -4.48
N ALA A 117 12.59 -11.19 -5.02
CA ALA A 117 13.48 -11.43 -6.14
C ALA A 117 14.73 -12.19 -5.68
N PRO A 118 15.51 -12.78 -6.59
CA PRO A 118 16.81 -13.34 -6.21
C PRO A 118 17.70 -12.32 -5.49
N GLY A 119 18.46 -12.80 -4.49
CA GLY A 119 19.32 -11.95 -3.68
C GLY A 119 20.14 -12.72 -2.66
N GLN A 120 21.21 -12.10 -2.15
CA GLN A 120 22.18 -12.73 -1.28
C GLN A 120 21.61 -13.14 0.10
N PHE A 121 20.52 -12.51 0.55
CA PHE A 121 19.83 -12.84 1.81
C PHE A 121 18.57 -13.69 1.59
N ILE A 122 18.23 -13.98 0.35
CA ILE A 122 17.11 -14.87 0.03
C ILE A 122 17.49 -16.30 0.45
N ASN A 123 16.51 -17.03 0.99
CA ASN A 123 16.67 -18.30 1.70
C ASN A 123 17.28 -18.19 3.12
N GLU A 124 17.66 -17.00 3.59
CA GLU A 124 18.14 -16.76 4.95
C GLU A 124 17.22 -15.82 5.76
N MET A 125 16.51 -14.90 5.08
CA MET A 125 15.59 -13.93 5.73
C MET A 125 14.24 -13.82 4.98
N PRO A 126 13.24 -14.68 5.35
CA PRO A 126 13.26 -15.72 6.36
C PRO A 126 14.03 -16.96 5.91
N ARG A 127 14.50 -17.75 6.88
CA ARG A 127 15.32 -18.94 6.61
C ARG A 127 14.50 -20.04 5.98
N TYR A 128 14.96 -20.50 4.80
CA TYR A 128 14.45 -21.69 4.15
C TYR A 128 14.97 -22.97 4.82
N GLU A 129 14.09 -23.91 5.01
CA GLU A 129 14.40 -25.28 5.44
C GLU A 129 13.95 -26.27 4.37
N GLU A 130 14.64 -27.41 4.26
CA GLU A 130 14.28 -28.42 3.25
C GLU A 130 12.83 -28.91 3.44
N GLY A 131 12.03 -28.77 2.37
CA GLY A 131 10.59 -29.07 2.38
C GLY A 131 9.68 -27.88 2.60
N ASP A 132 10.22 -26.68 2.79
CA ASP A 132 9.39 -25.47 2.82
C ASP A 132 8.68 -25.25 1.48
N THR A 133 7.41 -24.88 1.58
CA THR A 133 6.56 -24.46 0.46
C THR A 133 6.40 -22.93 0.48
N TYR A 134 5.75 -22.39 -0.54
CA TYR A 134 5.38 -20.96 -0.57
C TYR A 134 4.58 -20.56 0.68
N GLU A 135 3.62 -21.40 1.10
CA GLU A 135 2.76 -21.12 2.25
C GLU A 135 3.57 -21.12 3.56
N SER A 136 4.52 -22.04 3.74
CA SER A 136 5.35 -22.07 4.95
C SER A 136 6.32 -20.89 5.00
N ILE A 137 6.87 -20.46 3.86
CA ILE A 137 7.71 -19.26 3.78
C ILE A 137 6.89 -17.99 4.00
N LEU A 138 5.67 -17.91 3.46
CA LEU A 138 4.75 -16.81 3.72
C LEU A 138 4.44 -16.70 5.22
N GLN A 139 4.15 -17.82 5.88
CA GLN A 139 3.95 -17.86 7.33
C GLN A 139 5.20 -17.41 8.10
N LYS A 140 6.40 -17.85 7.71
CA LYS A 140 7.66 -17.39 8.34
C LYS A 140 7.89 -15.89 8.14
N ALA A 141 7.53 -15.33 6.99
CA ALA A 141 7.59 -13.90 6.76
C ALA A 141 6.60 -13.14 7.68
N GLU A 142 5.36 -13.64 7.82
CA GLU A 142 4.38 -13.08 8.75
C GLU A 142 4.86 -13.14 10.20
N GLU A 143 5.34 -14.29 10.66
CA GLU A 143 5.91 -14.46 12.01
C GLU A 143 7.12 -13.56 12.26
N SER A 144 7.86 -13.17 11.21
CA SER A 144 9.01 -12.28 11.33
C SER A 144 8.62 -10.82 11.58
N ILE A 145 7.64 -10.29 10.84
CA ILE A 145 7.35 -8.85 10.80
C ILE A 145 6.03 -8.43 11.45
N SER A 146 5.18 -9.38 11.87
CA SER A 146 3.89 -9.07 12.49
C SER A 146 4.01 -8.76 13.99
N GLY A 147 3.05 -8.01 14.51
CA GLY A 147 2.97 -7.64 15.92
C GLY A 147 4.19 -6.81 16.36
N THR A 148 4.77 -7.20 17.49
CA THR A 148 5.96 -6.54 18.06
C THR A 148 7.28 -7.22 17.69
N ASN A 149 7.27 -8.10 16.71
CA ASN A 149 8.48 -8.76 16.22
C ASN A 149 9.39 -7.78 15.46
N TYR A 150 10.69 -8.08 15.43
CA TYR A 150 11.73 -7.25 14.81
C TYR A 150 12.66 -8.09 13.92
N ILE A 151 12.19 -9.23 13.45
CA ILE A 151 12.99 -10.09 12.59
C ILE A 151 12.85 -9.55 11.17
N MET A 152 13.98 -9.21 10.55
CA MET A 152 13.98 -8.69 9.19
C MET A 152 13.64 -9.77 8.18
N ILE A 153 12.96 -9.35 7.12
CA ILE A 153 12.84 -10.10 5.87
C ILE A 153 13.54 -9.32 4.77
N SER A 154 14.12 -10.03 3.80
CA SER A 154 14.75 -9.43 2.63
C SER A 154 13.85 -9.59 1.41
N LEU A 155 13.74 -8.54 0.60
CA LEU A 155 12.96 -8.57 -0.63
C LEU A 155 13.81 -8.98 -1.85
N GLY A 156 15.13 -9.06 -1.69
CA GLY A 156 16.06 -9.33 -2.78
C GLY A 156 16.18 -8.17 -3.76
N GLY A 157 16.64 -8.45 -4.97
CA GLY A 157 16.84 -7.45 -6.02
C GLY A 157 15.55 -6.77 -6.47
N TYR A 158 15.65 -5.98 -7.56
CA TYR A 158 14.54 -5.17 -8.08
C TYR A 158 13.22 -5.94 -8.18
N GLY A 159 12.17 -5.31 -7.65
CA GLY A 159 10.79 -5.75 -7.80
C GLY A 159 10.35 -6.83 -6.82
N GLY A 160 11.28 -7.49 -6.10
CA GLY A 160 10.90 -8.42 -5.05
C GLY A 160 10.09 -7.71 -3.96
N TYR A 161 9.00 -8.31 -3.47
CA TYR A 161 8.03 -7.61 -2.66
C TYR A 161 7.40 -8.41 -1.52
N VAL A 162 6.84 -7.68 -0.57
CA VAL A 162 5.91 -8.16 0.46
C VAL A 162 4.64 -7.33 0.43
N THR A 163 3.48 -7.99 0.62
CA THR A 163 2.17 -7.34 0.83
C THR A 163 1.66 -7.69 2.21
N PHE A 164 1.33 -6.68 3.00
CA PHE A 164 0.84 -6.85 4.37
C PHE A 164 -0.32 -5.89 4.67
N GLY A 165 -1.01 -6.12 5.79
CA GLY A 165 -2.08 -5.26 6.31
C GLY A 165 -2.16 -5.29 7.82
N PHE A 166 -3.01 -4.44 8.35
CA PHE A 166 -3.33 -4.32 9.77
C PHE A 166 -4.63 -5.06 10.07
N ASP A 167 -5.08 -5.07 11.33
CA ASP A 167 -6.39 -5.64 11.71
C ASP A 167 -7.56 -4.66 11.50
N HIS A 168 -7.26 -3.52 10.88
CA HIS A 168 -8.17 -2.42 10.56
C HIS A 168 -7.68 -1.69 9.31
N THR A 169 -8.51 -0.80 8.76
CA THR A 169 -8.11 0.12 7.69
C THR A 169 -7.25 1.24 8.28
N VAL A 170 -6.03 1.46 7.76
CA VAL A 170 -5.21 2.63 8.08
C VAL A 170 -5.87 3.85 7.46
N ILE A 171 -6.31 4.79 8.28
CA ILE A 171 -7.02 6.00 7.83
C ILE A 171 -6.05 7.02 7.24
N ASN A 172 -6.51 7.76 6.25
CA ASN A 172 -5.79 8.92 5.70
C ASN A 172 -6.24 10.19 6.41
N ILE A 173 -5.36 10.80 7.22
CA ILE A 173 -5.66 12.08 7.87
C ILE A 173 -4.91 13.19 7.14
N PRO A 174 -5.61 14.15 6.50
CA PRO A 174 -4.97 15.20 5.72
C PRO A 174 -3.86 15.94 6.47
N GLY A 175 -2.66 15.98 5.87
CA GLY A 175 -1.49 16.67 6.40
C GLY A 175 -0.76 15.96 7.53
N LYS A 176 -1.09 14.71 7.81
CA LYS A 176 -0.35 13.85 8.74
C LYS A 176 0.36 12.72 7.99
N LYS A 177 1.26 12.04 8.69
CA LYS A 177 1.77 10.74 8.30
C LYS A 177 0.85 9.66 8.87
N ASP A 178 0.56 8.64 8.08
CA ASP A 178 -0.44 7.65 8.45
C ASP A 178 0.18 6.35 8.96
N PHE A 179 1.29 5.93 8.38
CA PHE A 179 2.00 4.75 8.85
C PHE A 179 3.52 4.89 8.71
N ARG A 180 4.25 4.05 9.42
CA ARG A 180 5.72 4.00 9.43
C ARG A 180 6.20 2.58 9.15
N ILE A 181 7.33 2.46 8.42
CA ILE A 181 7.99 1.18 8.14
C ILE A 181 9.45 1.26 8.56
N TRP A 182 9.97 0.17 9.17
CA TRP A 182 11.35 0.05 9.64
C TRP A 182 12.16 -0.82 8.69
N GLY A 183 13.29 -0.30 8.23
CA GLY A 183 14.35 -1.01 7.51
C GLY A 183 15.59 -1.25 8.37
N ASN A 184 16.75 -1.36 7.71
CA ASN A 184 18.06 -1.50 8.36
C ASN A 184 19.09 -0.46 7.92
N CYS A 185 18.70 0.54 7.13
CA CYS A 185 19.57 1.60 6.64
C CYS A 185 20.38 2.26 7.77
N PHE A 186 21.64 2.53 7.50
CA PHE A 186 22.50 3.33 8.38
C PHE A 186 23.28 4.36 7.57
N TYR A 187 23.71 5.45 8.21
CA TYR A 187 24.63 6.41 7.60
C TYR A 187 26.08 6.07 7.96
N GLU A 188 26.95 6.16 6.95
CA GLU A 188 28.37 6.07 7.19
C GLU A 188 28.88 7.31 7.95
N LEU A 189 29.95 7.14 8.73
CA LEU A 189 30.46 8.19 9.59
C LEU A 189 31.47 9.14 8.89
N LEU A 190 32.00 8.75 7.73
CA LEU A 190 33.06 9.49 7.06
C LEU A 190 32.55 10.73 6.31
N GLN A 191 31.31 10.72 5.86
CA GLN A 191 30.67 11.82 5.12
C GLN A 191 29.25 12.09 5.65
N PRO A 192 29.08 12.45 6.92
CA PRO A 192 27.74 12.51 7.55
C PRO A 192 26.80 13.53 6.89
N ASP A 193 27.31 14.56 6.24
CA ASP A 193 26.52 15.60 5.57
C ASP A 193 25.88 15.08 4.25
N LYS A 194 26.37 13.98 3.68
CA LYS A 194 25.87 13.44 2.41
C LYS A 194 24.71 12.45 2.57
N LYS A 195 24.38 12.04 3.79
CA LYS A 195 23.32 11.05 4.06
C LYS A 195 23.49 9.79 3.17
N GLY A 196 24.65 9.20 3.17
CA GLY A 196 24.99 7.96 2.47
C GLY A 196 25.45 6.90 3.44
N GLY A 197 25.34 5.64 3.04
CA GLY A 197 25.75 4.47 3.81
C GLY A 197 25.20 3.21 3.14
N SER A 198 24.08 2.69 3.66
CA SER A 198 23.40 1.50 3.12
C SER A 198 21.94 1.81 2.75
N ALA A 199 21.67 2.86 1.99
CA ALA A 199 20.31 3.16 1.55
C ALA A 199 19.88 2.22 0.43
N GLU A 200 18.88 1.37 0.70
CA GLU A 200 18.35 0.31 -0.18
C GLU A 200 16.86 0.53 -0.47
N PRO A 201 16.52 1.58 -1.25
CA PRO A 201 15.20 2.18 -1.28
C PRO A 201 14.12 1.24 -1.81
N GLY A 202 13.12 0.97 -0.96
CA GLY A 202 11.90 0.27 -1.28
C GLY A 202 10.76 1.23 -1.63
N ILE A 203 10.10 0.98 -2.75
CA ILE A 203 8.90 1.72 -3.18
C ILE A 203 7.69 1.16 -2.44
N VAL A 204 6.78 2.06 -2.04
CA VAL A 204 5.54 1.71 -1.34
C VAL A 204 4.37 1.85 -2.28
N MET A 205 3.54 0.81 -2.36
CA MET A 205 2.23 0.83 -2.97
C MET A 205 1.15 0.56 -1.93
N VAL A 206 -0.02 1.10 -2.15
CA VAL A 206 -1.17 0.95 -1.26
C VAL A 206 -2.41 0.56 -2.05
N SER A 207 -3.32 -0.16 -1.40
CA SER A 207 -4.62 -0.52 -1.96
C SER A 207 -5.71 -0.41 -0.90
N TYR A 208 -6.87 0.06 -1.33
CA TYR A 208 -8.07 0.15 -0.51
C TYR A 208 -9.04 -0.95 -0.93
N ASP A 209 -9.49 -1.76 0.02
CA ASP A 209 -10.45 -2.86 -0.21
C ASP A 209 -11.85 -2.28 -0.52
N THR A 210 -12.09 -2.04 -1.79
CA THR A 210 -13.33 -1.44 -2.30
C THR A 210 -14.48 -2.44 -2.42
N ASN A 211 -14.18 -3.73 -2.41
CA ASN A 211 -15.16 -4.81 -2.51
C ASN A 211 -15.39 -5.51 -1.16
N CYS A 212 -14.71 -5.07 -0.08
CA CYS A 212 -14.81 -5.54 1.29
C CYS A 212 -14.62 -7.07 1.44
N ASN A 213 -13.77 -7.69 0.58
CA ASN A 213 -13.52 -9.13 0.61
C ASN A 213 -12.31 -9.54 1.47
N GLY A 214 -11.51 -8.56 1.95
CA GLY A 214 -10.32 -8.77 2.76
C GLY A 214 -9.14 -9.35 1.98
N LEU A 215 -9.11 -9.19 0.66
CA LEU A 215 -8.04 -9.66 -0.23
C LEU A 215 -7.38 -8.50 -0.99
N PRO A 216 -6.07 -8.57 -1.27
CA PRO A 216 -5.35 -7.50 -1.97
C PRO A 216 -5.53 -7.59 -3.50
N ASP A 217 -6.78 -7.67 -3.97
CA ASP A 217 -7.15 -7.86 -5.38
C ASP A 217 -7.79 -6.60 -6.01
N ASP A 218 -7.87 -5.50 -5.26
CA ASP A 218 -8.29 -4.18 -5.74
C ASP A 218 -7.15 -3.41 -6.41
N GLU A 219 -7.43 -2.19 -6.87
CA GLU A 219 -6.45 -1.34 -7.54
C GLU A 219 -5.32 -0.90 -6.62
N TRP A 220 -4.09 -0.86 -7.17
CA TRP A 220 -2.88 -0.49 -6.48
C TRP A 220 -2.38 0.89 -6.91
N TYR A 221 -2.03 1.72 -5.94
CA TYR A 221 -1.51 3.07 -6.13
C TYR A 221 -0.10 3.18 -5.55
N GLU A 222 0.83 3.82 -6.28
CA GLU A 222 2.16 4.10 -5.76
C GLU A 222 2.11 5.35 -4.86
N LEU A 223 2.74 5.31 -3.69
CA LEU A 223 2.96 6.54 -2.91
C LEU A 223 4.16 7.27 -3.51
N ALA A 224 3.88 8.34 -4.25
CA ALA A 224 4.90 9.13 -4.93
C ALA A 224 5.95 9.65 -3.95
N GLY A 225 7.16 9.07 -3.99
CA GLY A 225 8.34 9.54 -3.26
C GLY A 225 9.04 10.70 -3.98
N SER A 226 10.18 11.16 -3.43
CA SER A 226 10.91 12.32 -3.95
C SER A 226 11.38 12.17 -5.40
N GLU A 227 11.62 10.93 -5.84
CA GLU A 227 12.12 10.62 -7.18
C GLU A 227 11.03 10.20 -8.16
N TYR A 228 9.76 10.14 -7.74
CA TYR A 228 8.67 9.67 -8.60
C TYR A 228 8.60 10.44 -9.93
N TYR A 229 8.65 11.78 -9.87
CA TYR A 229 8.62 12.64 -11.06
C TYR A 229 10.00 12.96 -11.65
N SER A 230 11.05 12.30 -11.17
CA SER A 230 12.39 12.44 -11.72
C SER A 230 12.44 11.87 -13.15
N PRO A 231 13.10 12.56 -14.11
CA PRO A 231 13.27 12.02 -15.45
C PRO A 231 14.17 10.78 -15.51
N LEU A 232 14.82 10.42 -14.40
CA LEU A 232 15.65 9.23 -14.27
C LEU A 232 14.86 8.01 -13.80
N THR A 233 13.68 8.21 -13.20
CA THR A 233 12.77 7.13 -12.81
C THR A 233 12.08 6.57 -14.05
N LYS A 234 12.05 5.25 -14.18
CA LYS A 234 11.37 4.55 -15.27
C LYS A 234 10.09 3.93 -14.76
N HIS A 235 8.94 4.46 -15.16
CA HIS A 235 7.66 3.83 -14.90
C HIS A 235 7.40 2.66 -15.87
N SER A 236 6.54 1.71 -15.45
CA SER A 236 6.23 0.52 -16.26
C SER A 236 7.47 -0.29 -16.67
N TYR A 237 8.49 -0.29 -15.83
CA TYR A 237 9.68 -1.10 -16.01
C TYR A 237 9.41 -2.53 -15.56
N SER A 238 9.91 -3.52 -16.29
CA SER A 238 9.87 -4.92 -15.86
C SER A 238 11.19 -5.61 -16.08
N LEU A 239 11.49 -6.58 -15.20
CA LEU A 239 12.71 -7.34 -15.19
C LEU A 239 12.41 -8.80 -14.87
N THR A 240 12.98 -9.71 -15.68
CA THR A 240 12.87 -11.16 -15.50
C THR A 240 14.21 -11.71 -15.07
N TYR A 241 14.22 -12.41 -13.93
CA TYR A 241 15.37 -13.18 -13.42
C TYR A 241 15.24 -14.63 -13.84
N PHE A 242 16.38 -15.26 -14.17
CA PHE A 242 16.45 -16.64 -14.59
C PHE A 242 17.21 -17.49 -13.57
N ARG A 243 16.67 -18.66 -13.24
CA ARG A 243 17.32 -19.62 -12.36
C ARG A 243 18.66 -20.02 -12.96
N PRO A 244 19.75 -20.05 -12.19
CA PRO A 244 21.06 -20.47 -12.69
C PRO A 244 21.04 -21.92 -13.17
N ASP A 245 21.57 -22.21 -14.36
CA ASP A 245 21.83 -23.59 -14.80
C ASP A 245 22.91 -24.19 -13.90
N PRO A 246 22.64 -25.29 -13.20
CA PRO A 246 23.64 -25.94 -12.33
C PRO A 246 24.88 -26.46 -13.09
N ASN A 247 24.77 -26.65 -14.41
CA ASN A 247 25.86 -27.12 -15.27
C ASN A 247 26.62 -25.99 -15.98
N ARG A 248 26.27 -24.72 -15.71
CA ARG A 248 26.97 -23.59 -16.31
C ARG A 248 28.44 -23.52 -15.88
N GLN A 249 29.26 -22.90 -16.67
CA GLN A 249 30.64 -22.60 -16.28
C GLN A 249 30.62 -21.46 -15.24
N ILE A 250 31.22 -21.71 -14.07
CA ILE A 250 31.44 -20.71 -13.03
C ILE A 250 32.61 -19.82 -13.46
N VAL A 251 32.49 -18.52 -13.28
CA VAL A 251 33.55 -17.54 -13.56
C VAL A 251 33.79 -16.75 -12.27
N GLU A 252 34.89 -17.07 -11.62
CA GLU A 252 35.36 -16.42 -10.40
C GLU A 252 36.07 -15.09 -10.71
N ASP A 253 36.00 -14.15 -9.78
CA ASP A 253 36.81 -12.92 -9.79
C ASP A 253 37.35 -12.70 -8.36
N GLU A 254 38.53 -13.26 -8.11
CA GLU A 254 39.17 -13.21 -6.79
C GLU A 254 39.53 -11.78 -6.37
N ASP A 255 39.88 -10.91 -7.32
CA ASP A 255 40.26 -9.52 -7.07
C ASP A 255 39.09 -8.71 -6.53
N ASN A 256 37.85 -9.06 -6.92
CA ASN A 256 36.61 -8.44 -6.50
C ASN A 256 35.80 -9.28 -5.50
N SER A 257 36.37 -10.37 -4.99
CA SER A 257 35.73 -11.28 -4.01
C SER A 257 34.41 -11.89 -4.51
N LEU A 258 34.38 -12.34 -5.77
CA LEU A 258 33.20 -12.94 -6.41
C LEU A 258 33.45 -14.42 -6.71
N ASP A 259 32.56 -15.27 -6.22
CA ASP A 259 32.51 -16.71 -6.52
C ASP A 259 31.99 -16.99 -7.95
N ASP A 260 31.08 -16.14 -8.44
CA ASP A 260 30.50 -16.28 -9.77
C ASP A 260 29.99 -14.96 -10.31
N VAL A 261 30.68 -14.39 -11.28
CA VAL A 261 30.37 -13.09 -11.93
C VAL A 261 29.03 -13.15 -12.68
N TYR A 262 28.64 -14.32 -13.22
CA TYR A 262 27.45 -14.50 -14.07
C TYR A 262 26.39 -15.38 -13.40
N TYR A 263 26.14 -15.16 -12.10
CA TYR A 263 25.33 -16.09 -11.30
C TYR A 263 23.85 -16.07 -11.66
N ILE A 264 23.14 -14.96 -11.46
CA ILE A 264 21.74 -14.80 -11.82
C ILE A 264 21.62 -13.90 -13.04
N ARG A 265 21.26 -14.47 -14.19
CA ARG A 265 20.97 -13.69 -15.38
C ARG A 265 19.63 -12.99 -15.21
N TRP A 266 19.52 -11.74 -15.68
CA TRP A 266 18.28 -11.00 -15.80
C TRP A 266 18.17 -10.32 -17.16
N VAL A 267 16.90 -10.07 -17.60
CA VAL A 267 16.58 -9.32 -18.82
C VAL A 267 15.44 -8.36 -18.52
N ASP A 268 15.55 -7.10 -18.93
CA ASP A 268 14.49 -6.11 -18.79
C ASP A 268 13.54 -6.05 -20.01
N ASN A 269 12.45 -5.30 -19.91
CA ASN A 269 11.48 -5.10 -20.99
C ASN A 269 12.01 -4.25 -22.17
N ASN A 270 13.23 -3.71 -22.09
CA ASN A 270 13.91 -3.05 -23.20
C ASN A 270 14.91 -4.01 -23.91
N GLY A 271 15.03 -5.25 -23.45
CA GLY A 271 15.95 -6.25 -23.95
C GLY A 271 17.39 -6.05 -23.46
N ILE A 272 17.58 -5.24 -22.42
CA ILE A 272 18.88 -5.12 -21.76
C ILE A 272 19.04 -6.33 -20.83
N GLU A 273 20.19 -6.97 -20.91
CA GLU A 273 20.52 -8.09 -20.01
C GLU A 273 21.73 -7.76 -19.13
N GLY A 274 21.77 -8.43 -17.99
CA GLY A 274 22.87 -8.35 -17.04
C GLY A 274 22.86 -9.53 -16.10
N TYR A 275 23.72 -9.45 -15.11
CA TYR A 275 23.88 -10.51 -14.12
C TYR A 275 23.97 -9.93 -12.72
N MET A 276 23.42 -10.66 -11.77
CA MET A 276 23.70 -10.52 -10.34
C MET A 276 24.81 -11.52 -10.02
N ALA A 277 25.95 -11.01 -9.59
CA ALA A 277 27.08 -11.86 -9.22
C ALA A 277 26.88 -12.48 -7.83
N LYS A 278 27.52 -13.61 -7.61
CA LYS A 278 27.61 -14.24 -6.28
C LYS A 278 28.94 -13.88 -5.64
N ASN A 279 28.89 -13.34 -4.41
CA ASN A 279 30.11 -13.02 -3.67
C ASN A 279 30.56 -14.21 -2.77
N ILE A 280 31.79 -14.15 -2.29
CA ILE A 280 32.39 -15.18 -1.44
C ILE A 280 31.83 -15.22 0.00
N PHE A 281 31.08 -14.17 0.40
CA PHE A 281 30.58 -14.01 1.78
C PHE A 281 29.23 -14.68 1.99
N HIS A 282 28.46 -14.93 0.90
CA HIS A 282 27.13 -15.51 0.91
C HIS A 282 27.10 -16.76 0.02
N ASN A 283 27.30 -17.93 0.65
CA ASN A 283 27.45 -19.19 -0.08
C ASN A 283 26.12 -19.89 -0.45
N GLN A 284 24.99 -19.44 0.12
CA GLN A 284 23.66 -19.98 -0.18
C GLN A 284 23.21 -19.67 -1.61
N ASP A 285 22.15 -20.31 -2.05
CA ASP A 285 21.51 -19.96 -3.30
C ASP A 285 20.80 -18.61 -3.18
N TYR A 286 20.91 -17.76 -4.21
CA TYR A 286 20.23 -16.47 -4.27
C TYR A 286 18.84 -16.58 -4.88
N PHE A 287 18.57 -17.62 -5.67
CA PHE A 287 17.23 -17.84 -6.21
C PHE A 287 16.32 -18.47 -5.14
N PRO A 288 15.07 -18.01 -4.97
CA PRO A 288 14.15 -18.59 -3.97
C PRO A 288 13.93 -20.09 -4.18
N LYS A 289 14.20 -20.91 -3.16
CA LYS A 289 14.18 -22.38 -3.28
C LYS A 289 12.78 -22.99 -3.31
N TRP A 290 11.79 -22.27 -2.81
CA TRP A 290 10.37 -22.68 -2.78
C TRP A 290 9.60 -22.36 -4.05
N ILE A 291 10.25 -21.76 -5.05
CA ILE A 291 9.65 -21.45 -6.34
C ILE A 291 10.10 -22.48 -7.36
N ASP A 292 9.16 -23.16 -8.01
CA ASP A 292 9.47 -24.19 -9.03
C ASP A 292 9.80 -23.60 -10.41
N SER A 293 9.37 -22.35 -10.67
CA SER A 293 9.62 -21.70 -11.96
C SER A 293 11.10 -21.45 -12.21
N ASP A 294 11.55 -21.60 -13.45
CA ASP A 294 12.90 -21.25 -13.89
C ASP A 294 13.09 -19.75 -14.15
N GLU A 295 12.01 -18.99 -14.14
CA GLU A 295 12.05 -17.54 -14.29
C GLU A 295 11.01 -16.84 -13.38
N ILE A 296 11.34 -15.63 -12.95
CA ILE A 296 10.46 -14.77 -12.14
C ILE A 296 10.52 -13.37 -12.73
N THR A 297 9.34 -12.80 -13.02
CA THR A 297 9.23 -11.43 -13.55
C THR A 297 8.59 -10.52 -12.52
N PHE A 298 9.15 -9.33 -12.37
CA PHE A 298 8.63 -8.23 -11.56
C PHE A 298 8.40 -6.99 -12.42
N SER A 299 7.44 -6.16 -12.02
CA SER A 299 7.10 -4.91 -12.73
C SER A 299 6.78 -3.81 -11.72
N GLY A 300 7.12 -2.57 -12.07
CA GLY A 300 6.87 -1.38 -11.24
C GLY A 300 7.67 -0.18 -11.73
N SER A 301 7.83 0.82 -10.87
CA SER A 301 8.75 1.92 -11.09
C SER A 301 10.18 1.49 -10.74
N LEU A 302 11.16 1.90 -11.56
CA LEU A 302 12.59 1.72 -11.29
C LEU A 302 13.21 3.08 -11.02
N LEU A 303 13.75 3.25 -9.82
CA LEU A 303 14.51 4.42 -9.40
C LEU A 303 15.90 4.47 -10.06
N SER A 304 16.50 5.64 -10.06
CA SER A 304 17.89 5.78 -10.49
C SER A 304 18.86 5.06 -9.53
N ASN A 305 20.03 4.70 -10.03
CA ASN A 305 21.10 4.19 -9.18
C ASN A 305 21.51 5.24 -8.13
N ASN A 306 21.58 4.85 -6.87
CA ASN A 306 21.97 5.67 -5.73
C ASN A 306 23.32 5.28 -5.12
N ALA A 307 24.02 4.29 -5.69
CA ALA A 307 25.32 3.82 -5.23
C ALA A 307 26.47 4.50 -5.97
N GLU A 308 27.51 4.88 -5.23
CA GLU A 308 28.76 5.43 -5.74
C GLU A 308 29.94 4.60 -5.23
N ASP A 309 30.82 4.15 -6.14
CA ASP A 309 32.11 3.61 -5.77
C ASP A 309 33.08 4.76 -5.47
N ILE A 310 33.19 5.13 -4.21
CA ILE A 310 34.06 6.24 -3.78
C ILE A 310 35.55 5.87 -3.78
N SER A 311 35.88 4.58 -3.88
CA SER A 311 37.25 4.10 -4.03
C SER A 311 37.77 4.19 -5.48
N GLY A 312 36.84 4.17 -6.45
CA GLY A 312 37.14 4.14 -7.89
C GLY A 312 37.73 2.82 -8.39
N ASN A 313 37.74 1.78 -7.56
CA ASN A 313 38.25 0.45 -7.88
C ASN A 313 37.35 -0.72 -7.45
N GLY A 314 36.09 -0.42 -7.07
CA GLY A 314 35.12 -1.44 -6.68
C GLY A 314 35.23 -1.92 -5.24
N SER A 315 36.09 -1.29 -4.42
CA SER A 315 36.36 -1.77 -3.04
C SER A 315 35.56 -1.05 -1.97
N TYR A 316 34.93 0.09 -2.27
CA TYR A 316 34.14 0.84 -1.28
C TYR A 316 32.99 1.59 -1.94
N TYR A 317 31.76 1.10 -1.69
CA TYR A 317 30.53 1.69 -2.17
C TYR A 317 29.81 2.42 -1.05
N VAL A 318 29.18 3.56 -1.39
CA VAL A 318 28.26 4.31 -0.52
C VAL A 318 26.94 4.43 -1.26
N LEU A 319 25.86 3.99 -0.62
CA LEU A 319 24.50 4.07 -1.14
C LEU A 319 23.83 5.30 -0.50
N TYR A 320 23.51 6.30 -1.32
CA TYR A 320 22.96 7.57 -0.85
C TYR A 320 21.44 7.53 -0.72
N SER A 321 20.93 8.11 0.36
CA SER A 321 19.49 8.21 0.58
C SER A 321 18.83 9.19 -0.39
N PHE A 322 17.72 8.81 -0.96
CA PHE A 322 16.80 9.75 -1.59
C PHE A 322 16.15 10.65 -0.52
N PRO A 323 15.67 11.85 -0.87
CA PRO A 323 15.20 12.81 0.14
C PRO A 323 14.09 12.31 1.08
N TRP A 324 13.10 11.56 0.57
CA TRP A 324 11.97 11.01 1.34
C TRP A 324 11.11 10.04 0.50
N GLY A 325 10.27 9.24 1.18
CA GLY A 325 9.19 8.48 0.56
C GLY A 325 9.55 7.05 0.16
N TYR A 326 10.64 6.50 0.72
CA TYR A 326 11.09 5.13 0.45
C TYR A 326 11.39 4.41 1.76
N VAL A 327 11.11 3.11 1.77
CA VAL A 327 11.48 2.21 2.87
C VAL A 327 12.97 1.92 2.80
N ASP A 328 13.61 1.66 3.93
CA ASP A 328 15.03 1.29 4.02
C ASP A 328 15.99 2.29 3.36
N ASN A 329 15.59 3.53 3.36
CA ASN A 329 16.29 4.63 2.71
C ASN A 329 16.95 5.59 3.69
N HIS A 330 16.46 5.63 4.94
CA HIS A 330 17.01 6.42 6.02
C HIS A 330 17.10 5.59 7.30
N PRO A 331 18.09 5.86 8.20
CA PRO A 331 18.16 5.20 9.49
C PRO A 331 16.85 5.36 10.29
N ASN A 332 16.50 4.32 11.05
CA ASN A 332 15.21 4.25 11.75
C ASN A 332 14.97 5.38 12.77
N GLU A 333 16.01 6.04 13.29
CA GLU A 333 15.89 7.22 14.17
C GLU A 333 15.32 8.46 13.47
N TYR A 334 15.31 8.51 12.14
CA TYR A 334 14.67 9.58 11.37
C TYR A 334 13.20 9.22 11.10
N GLU A 335 12.38 9.29 12.17
CA GLU A 335 10.97 8.83 12.14
C GLU A 335 10.16 9.43 11.00
N GLU A 336 10.24 10.75 10.82
CA GLU A 336 9.51 11.47 9.77
C GLU A 336 9.86 10.98 8.36
N LEU A 337 11.13 10.61 8.11
CA LEU A 337 11.62 10.15 6.81
C LEU A 337 11.25 8.68 6.51
N ASN A 338 10.93 7.91 7.55
CA ASN A 338 10.47 6.52 7.47
C ASN A 338 8.94 6.40 7.63
N SER A 339 8.23 7.54 7.62
CA SER A 339 6.77 7.62 7.73
C SER A 339 6.14 8.08 6.42
N PHE A 340 5.01 7.48 6.09
CA PHE A 340 4.32 7.60 4.82
C PHE A 340 2.98 8.29 4.98
N ASP A 341 2.57 8.99 3.95
CA ASP A 341 1.35 9.80 3.85
C ASP A 341 0.53 9.25 2.68
N ILE A 342 -0.64 8.70 2.96
CA ILE A 342 -1.54 8.10 1.96
C ILE A 342 -1.98 9.14 0.92
N SER A 343 -2.05 10.41 1.29
CA SER A 343 -2.38 11.51 0.36
C SER A 343 -1.38 11.67 -0.81
N ARG A 344 -0.31 10.87 -0.85
CA ARG A 344 0.65 10.85 -1.98
C ARG A 344 0.36 9.76 -3.00
N ALA A 345 -0.78 9.08 -2.88
CA ALA A 345 -1.19 8.06 -3.80
C ALA A 345 -1.36 8.60 -5.23
N VAL A 346 -0.81 7.90 -6.20
CA VAL A 346 -0.95 8.19 -7.62
C VAL A 346 -1.35 6.93 -8.38
N ASP A 347 -2.15 7.11 -9.44
CA ASP A 347 -2.50 6.04 -10.35
C ASP A 347 -1.36 5.69 -11.34
N ALA A 348 -1.62 4.76 -12.26
CA ALA A 348 -0.66 4.32 -13.26
C ALA A 348 -0.23 5.43 -14.24
N ASP A 349 -1.01 6.47 -14.38
CA ASP A 349 -0.72 7.64 -15.21
C ASP A 349 -0.01 8.77 -14.42
N GLY A 350 0.23 8.55 -13.11
CA GLY A 350 0.85 9.52 -12.21
C GLY A 350 -0.10 10.63 -11.77
N VAL A 351 -1.40 10.44 -11.90
CA VAL A 351 -2.42 11.37 -11.43
C VAL A 351 -2.71 11.08 -9.96
N HIS A 352 -2.79 12.12 -9.15
CA HIS A 352 -3.11 12.01 -7.74
C HIS A 352 -4.49 11.38 -7.52
N VAL A 353 -4.56 10.47 -6.55
CA VAL A 353 -5.79 9.77 -6.15
C VAL A 353 -6.06 10.04 -4.67
N GLU A 354 -7.26 10.47 -4.35
CA GLU A 354 -7.70 10.63 -2.96
C GLU A 354 -8.24 9.30 -2.44
N LEU A 355 -7.51 8.69 -1.50
CA LEU A 355 -7.93 7.49 -0.79
C LEU A 355 -8.36 7.87 0.63
N PRO A 356 -9.50 7.36 1.14
CA PRO A 356 -9.93 7.63 2.52
C PRO A 356 -9.05 6.89 3.55
N GLY A 357 -8.40 5.83 3.11
CA GLY A 357 -7.50 4.97 3.88
C GLY A 357 -6.99 3.83 3.02
N VAL A 358 -6.26 2.90 3.63
CA VAL A 358 -5.71 1.71 2.93
C VAL A 358 -5.82 0.47 3.80
N ASP A 359 -6.08 -0.67 3.18
CA ASP A 359 -6.14 -1.99 3.84
C ASP A 359 -4.89 -2.81 3.57
N PHE A 360 -4.27 -2.58 2.42
CA PHE A 360 -3.09 -3.32 1.98
C PHE A 360 -1.95 -2.39 1.63
N ILE A 361 -0.75 -2.76 2.08
CA ILE A 361 0.50 -2.06 1.80
C ILE A 361 1.45 -3.05 1.18
N ARG A 362 2.06 -2.67 0.05
CA ARG A 362 3.11 -3.45 -0.62
C ARG A 362 4.38 -2.64 -0.64
N VAL A 363 5.48 -3.29 -0.29
CA VAL A 363 6.82 -2.72 -0.42
C VAL A 363 7.59 -3.59 -1.40
N TYR A 364 8.28 -2.96 -2.35
CA TYR A 364 9.16 -3.68 -3.27
C TYR A 364 10.49 -2.95 -3.46
N THR A 365 11.58 -3.69 -3.72
CA THR A 365 12.90 -3.11 -3.99
C THR A 365 12.85 -2.24 -5.24
N GLY A 366 13.14 -0.95 -5.07
CA GLY A 366 12.96 0.09 -6.10
C GLY A 366 14.13 0.27 -7.07
N VAL A 367 15.28 -0.37 -6.85
CA VAL A 367 16.51 -0.21 -7.64
C VAL A 367 17.00 -1.53 -8.23
N ASN A 368 17.63 -1.47 -9.40
CA ASN A 368 18.37 -2.59 -10.00
C ASN A 368 19.82 -2.19 -10.12
N GLN A 369 20.59 -2.44 -9.08
CA GLN A 369 22.00 -2.07 -9.02
C GLN A 369 22.82 -3.13 -8.30
N TYR A 370 24.12 -3.08 -8.55
CA TYR A 370 25.09 -3.99 -8.01
C TYR A 370 26.31 -3.20 -7.50
N CYS A 371 26.76 -3.54 -6.29
CA CYS A 371 27.77 -2.77 -5.54
C CYS A 371 29.04 -3.60 -5.30
N GLY A 372 29.56 -4.27 -6.33
CA GLY A 372 30.77 -5.08 -6.24
C GLY A 372 30.64 -6.20 -5.21
N TRP A 373 31.58 -6.31 -4.28
CA TRP A 373 31.59 -7.34 -3.25
C TRP A 373 30.45 -7.22 -2.23
N LEU A 374 29.81 -6.05 -2.10
CA LEU A 374 28.61 -5.89 -1.28
C LEU A 374 27.40 -6.64 -1.86
N GLY A 375 27.41 -6.91 -3.17
CA GLY A 375 26.33 -7.63 -3.85
C GLY A 375 25.26 -6.74 -4.44
N GLU A 376 24.07 -7.28 -4.61
CA GLU A 376 22.89 -6.55 -5.05
C GLU A 376 22.35 -5.65 -3.93
N THR A 377 21.61 -4.62 -4.33
CA THR A 377 20.82 -3.82 -3.40
C THR A 377 19.48 -4.49 -3.19
N SER A 378 19.16 -4.74 -1.94
CA SER A 378 17.99 -5.48 -1.46
C SER A 378 17.32 -4.68 -0.36
N THR A 379 16.03 -4.36 -0.52
CA THR A 379 15.28 -3.70 0.54
C THR A 379 14.96 -4.70 1.66
N GLU A 380 15.29 -4.37 2.90
CA GLU A 380 14.90 -5.10 4.09
C GLU A 380 13.85 -4.33 4.88
N LEU A 381 12.94 -5.08 5.50
CA LEU A 381 12.00 -4.51 6.46
C LEU A 381 11.75 -5.45 7.64
N SER A 382 11.48 -4.86 8.81
CA SER A 382 11.29 -5.61 10.04
C SER A 382 9.93 -5.39 10.69
N ARG A 383 9.24 -4.31 10.37
CA ARG A 383 7.98 -3.94 11.02
C ARG A 383 7.31 -2.78 10.30
N ALA A 384 5.97 -2.66 10.46
CA ALA A 384 5.24 -1.41 10.20
C ALA A 384 4.32 -1.07 11.37
N GLN A 385 3.92 0.20 11.45
CA GLN A 385 3.05 0.73 12.50
C GLN A 385 2.07 1.74 11.91
N ASP A 386 0.78 1.62 12.24
CA ASP A 386 -0.21 2.68 12.08
C ASP A 386 0.07 3.78 13.12
N LEU A 387 0.17 5.01 12.67
CA LEU A 387 0.48 6.17 13.51
C LEU A 387 -0.77 6.80 14.15
N HIS A 388 -1.96 6.35 13.78
CA HIS A 388 -3.24 6.83 14.32
C HIS A 388 -3.78 5.96 15.46
N ILE A 389 -3.12 4.84 15.74
CA ILE A 389 -3.42 3.96 16.87
C ILE A 389 -2.44 4.21 18.01
N ALA A 390 -2.96 4.39 19.22
CA ALA A 390 -2.15 4.57 20.42
C ALA A 390 -1.28 3.34 20.69
N LEU A 391 -0.02 3.57 21.05
CA LEU A 391 0.83 2.49 21.51
C LEU A 391 0.33 1.98 22.87
N PRO A 392 0.27 0.66 23.09
CA PRO A 392 -0.12 0.09 24.36
C PRO A 392 0.69 0.69 25.53
N GLY A 393 0.01 1.32 26.49
CA GLY A 393 0.64 1.90 27.68
C GLY A 393 1.23 3.32 27.53
N ILE A 394 1.07 3.95 26.36
CA ILE A 394 1.40 5.37 26.14
C ILE A 394 0.07 6.12 25.95
N PRO A 395 -0.26 7.12 26.80
CA PRO A 395 -1.46 7.93 26.56
C PRO A 395 -1.37 8.61 25.20
N ASN A 396 -2.49 8.67 24.48
CA ASN A 396 -2.58 9.47 23.26
C ASN A 396 -2.16 10.92 23.54
N PRO A 397 -1.37 11.54 22.65
CA PRO A 397 -0.93 12.93 22.80
C PRO A 397 -2.08 13.95 22.78
#